data_bae7646592b84372ff7a26b08646e651
#
_entry.id   bae7646592b84372ff7a26b08646e651
#
_cell.length_a   1.000
_cell.length_b   1.000
_cell.length_c   1.000
_cell.angle_alpha   90.00
_cell.angle_beta   90.00
_cell.angle_gamma   90.00
#
_symmetry.space_group_name_H-M   'P 1'
#
loop_
_entity.id
_entity.type
_entity.pdbx_description
1 polymer ?
#
loop_
_entity_poly.entity_id
_entity_poly.type
_entity_poly.pdbx_seq_one_letter_code
_entity_poly.pdbx_strand_id
1 'polypeptide(L)'
;MSNKIPPPIVTLFFGLCIYLSRPYFPEFSFSILNSLSTISFVLGITVFATAVSSFKRQNTTVNPISIEKASSLVVSGVFKYSRNPMYLGMLFILLGLAFKFNLIGGLLFTSIFVIFITIFQIKPEEAAMEKLFDQEWKDYIKNVRRWI
;
A
#
# COMPACT_ATOMS: atom_id res chain seq x y z
N MET A 1 -10.66 -13.94 9.84
CA MET A 1 -11.70 -12.96 9.41
C MET A 1 -11.13 -12.19 8.24
N SER A 2 -11.64 -12.45 7.04
CA SER A 2 -11.24 -11.67 5.86
C SER A 2 -11.77 -10.24 6.01
N ASN A 3 -10.88 -9.27 5.92
CA ASN A 3 -11.31 -7.88 5.97
C ASN A 3 -12.07 -7.55 4.68
N LYS A 4 -13.35 -7.24 4.82
CA LYS A 4 -14.26 -7.00 3.68
C LYS A 4 -14.16 -5.57 3.10
N ILE A 5 -13.32 -4.71 3.70
CA ILE A 5 -13.19 -3.32 3.27
C ILE A 5 -12.11 -3.23 2.18
N PRO A 6 -12.45 -2.81 0.97
CA PRO A 6 -11.46 -2.62 -0.09
C PRO A 6 -10.36 -1.63 0.32
N PRO A 7 -9.06 -1.97 0.16
CA PRO A 7 -7.96 -1.11 0.55
C PRO A 7 -7.98 0.32 -0.01
N PRO A 8 -8.47 0.58 -1.23
CA PRO A 8 -8.63 1.94 -1.72
C PRO A 8 -9.59 2.80 -0.89
N ILE A 9 -10.64 2.19 -0.31
CA ILE A 9 -11.58 2.90 0.57
C ILE A 9 -10.88 3.29 1.88
N VAL A 10 -10.06 2.39 2.43
CA VAL A 10 -9.24 2.68 3.62
C VAL A 10 -8.27 3.84 3.32
N THR A 11 -7.62 3.81 2.16
CA THR A 11 -6.71 4.88 1.73
C THR A 11 -7.43 6.21 1.60
N LEU A 12 -8.62 6.22 0.99
CA LEU A 12 -9.45 7.42 0.88
C LEU A 12 -9.87 7.97 2.24
N PHE A 13 -10.26 7.10 3.16
CA PHE A 13 -10.59 7.48 4.54
C PHE A 13 -9.40 8.16 5.24
N PHE A 14 -8.21 7.57 5.20
CA PHE A 14 -7.02 8.18 5.80
C PHE A 14 -6.59 9.46 5.09
N GLY A 15 -6.74 9.54 3.77
CA GLY A 15 -6.53 10.76 3.02
C GLY A 15 -7.46 11.89 3.45
N LEU A 16 -8.73 11.58 3.69
CA LEU A 16 -9.71 12.54 4.22
C LEU A 16 -9.35 12.97 5.65
N CYS A 17 -8.90 12.05 6.51
CA CYS A 17 -8.42 12.38 7.86
C CYS A 17 -7.23 13.35 7.80
N ILE A 18 -6.27 13.14 6.91
CA ILE A 18 -5.13 14.05 6.70
C ILE A 18 -5.63 15.45 6.32
N TYR A 19 -6.56 15.53 5.39
CA TYR A 19 -7.09 16.81 4.92
C TYR A 19 -7.90 17.55 6.00
N LEU A 20 -8.82 16.85 6.68
CA LEU A 20 -9.70 17.45 7.70
C LEU A 20 -8.97 17.81 8.99
N SER A 21 -7.85 17.16 9.28
CA SER A 21 -7.05 17.44 10.46
C SER A 21 -6.17 18.70 10.37
N ARG A 22 -6.09 19.35 9.19
CA ARG A 22 -5.29 20.57 8.97
C ARG A 22 -5.43 21.63 10.05
N PRO A 23 -6.63 22.02 10.50
CA PRO A 23 -6.78 23.09 11.49
C PRO A 23 -6.19 22.78 12.87
N TYR A 24 -5.90 21.52 13.16
CA TYR A 24 -5.43 21.05 14.47
C TYR A 24 -3.90 20.93 14.57
N PHE A 25 -3.17 21.17 13.47
CA PHE A 25 -1.72 21.02 13.40
C PHE A 25 -1.06 22.25 12.81
N PRO A 26 0.20 22.55 13.19
CA PRO A 26 0.96 23.66 12.62
C PRO A 26 1.11 23.57 11.10
N GLU A 27 0.98 24.68 10.42
CA GLU A 27 1.25 24.78 8.98
C GLU A 27 2.75 24.95 8.71
N PHE A 28 3.24 24.19 7.75
CA PHE A 28 4.62 24.29 7.25
C PHE A 28 4.58 24.65 5.77
N SER A 29 5.14 25.79 5.39
CA SER A 29 5.14 26.30 4.00
C SER A 29 6.53 26.26 3.34
N PHE A 30 7.26 25.15 3.55
CA PHE A 30 8.53 24.97 2.86
C PHE A 30 8.31 24.57 1.40
N SER A 31 8.97 25.27 0.48
CA SER A 31 8.88 24.96 -0.97
C SER A 31 9.19 23.51 -1.30
N ILE A 32 10.13 22.89 -0.57
CA ILE A 32 10.51 21.49 -0.73
C ILE A 32 9.33 20.52 -0.52
N LEU A 33 8.36 20.85 0.33
CA LEU A 33 7.19 20.01 0.59
C LEU A 33 6.32 19.82 -0.64
N ASN A 34 6.20 20.86 -1.49
CA ASN A 34 5.46 20.74 -2.74
C ASN A 34 6.14 19.78 -3.71
N SER A 35 7.47 19.83 -3.79
CA SER A 35 8.25 18.90 -4.61
C SER A 35 8.16 17.47 -4.09
N LEU A 36 8.30 17.27 -2.77
CA LEU A 36 8.13 15.96 -2.12
C LEU A 36 6.73 15.40 -2.31
N SER A 37 5.70 16.24 -2.23
CA SER A 37 4.32 15.86 -2.51
C SER A 37 4.17 15.32 -3.93
N THR A 38 4.63 16.09 -4.92
CA THR A 38 4.54 15.69 -6.34
C THR A 38 5.29 14.38 -6.61
N ILE A 39 6.53 14.27 -6.10
CA ILE A 39 7.34 13.05 -6.25
C ILE A 39 6.62 11.86 -5.62
N SER A 40 6.09 12.01 -4.41
CA SER A 40 5.37 10.94 -3.71
C SER A 40 4.13 10.49 -4.48
N PHE A 41 3.34 11.41 -5.03
CA PHE A 41 2.19 11.06 -5.86
C PHE A 41 2.59 10.30 -7.13
N VAL A 42 3.59 10.78 -7.85
CA VAL A 42 4.07 10.11 -9.07
C VAL A 42 4.58 8.71 -8.75
N LEU A 43 5.39 8.55 -7.69
CA LEU A 43 5.86 7.24 -7.23
C LEU A 43 4.70 6.34 -6.83
N GLY A 44 3.75 6.85 -6.05
CA GLY A 44 2.58 6.10 -5.59
C GLY A 44 1.75 5.55 -6.74
N ILE A 45 1.40 6.40 -7.70
CA ILE A 45 0.64 6.01 -8.90
C ILE A 45 1.43 5.00 -9.73
N THR A 46 2.73 5.24 -9.94
CA THR A 46 3.59 4.35 -10.75
C THR A 46 3.71 2.96 -10.12
N VAL A 47 4.01 2.90 -8.83
CA VAL A 47 4.14 1.62 -8.11
C VAL A 47 2.79 0.87 -8.10
N PHE A 48 1.69 1.56 -7.84
CA PHE A 48 0.36 0.96 -7.87
C PHE A 48 0.00 0.41 -9.27
N ALA A 49 0.19 1.21 -10.31
CA ALA A 49 -0.13 0.82 -11.68
C ALA A 49 0.73 -0.37 -12.16
N THR A 50 2.02 -0.37 -11.83
CA THR A 50 2.92 -1.48 -12.17
C THR A 50 2.57 -2.76 -11.42
N ALA A 51 2.14 -2.66 -10.16
CA ALA A 51 1.65 -3.80 -9.38
C ALA A 51 0.40 -4.41 -10.01
N VAL A 52 -0.61 -3.59 -10.34
CA VAL A 52 -1.84 -4.04 -11.01
C VAL A 52 -1.52 -4.68 -12.37
N SER A 53 -0.60 -4.09 -13.13
CA SER A 53 -0.18 -4.63 -14.43
C SER A 53 0.49 -6.00 -14.30
N SER A 54 1.24 -6.25 -13.22
CA SER A 54 1.89 -7.54 -12.96
C SER A 54 0.85 -8.65 -12.75
N PHE A 55 -0.23 -8.40 -12.03
CA PHE A 55 -1.33 -9.35 -11.89
C PHE A 55 -2.01 -9.66 -13.22
N LYS A 56 -2.31 -8.62 -14.03
CA LYS A 56 -2.94 -8.79 -15.34
C LYS A 56 -2.07 -9.65 -16.28
N ARG A 57 -0.75 -9.45 -16.29
CA ARG A 57 0.18 -10.23 -17.12
C ARG A 57 0.23 -11.71 -16.75
N GLN A 58 -0.02 -12.06 -15.50
CA GLN A 58 -0.01 -13.43 -15.01
C GLN A 58 -1.41 -14.06 -14.97
N ASN A 59 -2.43 -13.38 -15.51
CA ASN A 59 -3.81 -13.85 -15.56
C ASN A 59 -4.33 -14.32 -14.19
N THR A 60 -3.89 -13.65 -13.11
CA THR A 60 -4.31 -13.96 -11.74
C THR A 60 -5.13 -12.81 -11.13
N THR A 61 -5.82 -13.07 -10.03
CA THR A 61 -6.72 -12.10 -9.42
C THR A 61 -5.98 -11.00 -8.68
N VAL A 62 -6.43 -9.75 -8.86
CA VAL A 62 -6.01 -8.56 -8.11
C VAL A 62 -6.87 -8.38 -6.84
N ASN A 63 -7.94 -9.17 -6.71
CA ASN A 63 -8.96 -8.94 -5.68
C ASN A 63 -8.53 -9.52 -4.32
N PRO A 64 -8.23 -8.69 -3.32
CA PRO A 64 -7.82 -9.15 -2.00
C PRO A 64 -8.92 -9.89 -1.23
N ILE A 65 -10.18 -9.74 -1.66
CA ILE A 65 -11.34 -10.45 -1.06
C ILE A 65 -11.44 -11.89 -1.58
N SER A 66 -10.84 -12.18 -2.72
CA SER A 66 -10.93 -13.48 -3.41
C SER A 66 -9.56 -14.11 -3.65
N ILE A 67 -8.67 -14.04 -2.67
CA ILE A 67 -7.30 -14.57 -2.76
C ILE A 67 -7.31 -16.07 -3.09
N GLU A 68 -8.31 -16.81 -2.63
CA GLU A 68 -8.52 -18.24 -2.94
C GLU A 68 -8.62 -18.54 -4.45
N LYS A 69 -8.90 -17.52 -5.27
CA LYS A 69 -8.94 -17.61 -6.73
C LYS A 69 -7.61 -17.28 -7.40
N ALA A 70 -6.55 -17.01 -6.62
CA ALA A 70 -5.23 -16.76 -7.18
C ALA A 70 -4.71 -18.05 -7.84
N SER A 71 -4.45 -17.98 -9.13
CA SER A 71 -3.97 -19.12 -9.93
C SER A 71 -2.44 -19.24 -9.94
N SER A 72 -1.72 -18.18 -9.55
CA SER A 72 -0.26 -18.13 -9.50
C SER A 72 0.24 -17.11 -8.50
N LEU A 73 1.41 -17.36 -7.91
CA LEU A 73 2.12 -16.43 -7.06
C LEU A 73 2.88 -15.41 -7.92
N VAL A 74 2.55 -14.13 -7.79
CA VAL A 74 3.22 -13.06 -8.53
C VAL A 74 4.49 -12.64 -7.81
N VAL A 75 5.66 -12.97 -8.39
CA VAL A 75 7.00 -12.68 -7.80
C VAL A 75 7.87 -11.83 -8.71
N SER A 76 7.34 -11.36 -9.85
CA SER A 76 8.08 -10.61 -10.86
C SER A 76 7.79 -9.11 -10.83
N GLY A 77 8.60 -8.32 -11.55
CA GLY A 77 8.44 -6.87 -11.62
C GLY A 77 8.64 -6.21 -10.25
N VAL A 78 7.73 -5.34 -9.83
CA VAL A 78 7.79 -4.64 -8.54
C VAL A 78 7.68 -5.57 -7.33
N PHE A 79 7.15 -6.79 -7.52
CA PHE A 79 7.08 -7.83 -6.49
C PHE A 79 8.45 -8.44 -6.13
N LYS A 80 9.51 -8.14 -6.88
CA LYS A 80 10.88 -8.46 -6.49
C LYS A 80 11.42 -7.57 -5.35
N TYR A 81 10.82 -6.41 -5.13
CA TYR A 81 11.28 -5.42 -4.15
C TYR A 81 10.37 -5.32 -2.94
N SER A 82 9.09 -5.57 -3.12
CA SER A 82 8.07 -5.54 -2.07
C SER A 82 7.07 -6.66 -2.29
N ARG A 83 6.65 -7.34 -1.21
CA ARG A 83 5.55 -8.31 -1.30
C ARG A 83 4.18 -7.64 -1.45
N ASN A 84 4.09 -6.36 -1.09
CA ASN A 84 2.84 -5.60 -1.04
C ASN A 84 2.92 -4.27 -1.81
N PRO A 85 3.35 -4.27 -3.10
CA PRO A 85 3.60 -3.03 -3.84
C PRO A 85 2.35 -2.17 -4.05
N MET A 86 1.15 -2.77 -4.08
CA MET A 86 -0.10 -2.00 -4.15
C MET A 86 -0.31 -1.14 -2.90
N TYR A 87 -0.06 -1.71 -1.71
CA TYR A 87 -0.14 -0.97 -0.44
C TYR A 87 0.98 0.06 -0.30
N LEU A 88 2.15 -0.25 -0.83
CA LEU A 88 3.28 0.69 -0.91
C LEU A 88 2.92 1.89 -1.80
N GLY A 89 2.26 1.69 -2.92
CA GLY A 89 1.73 2.75 -3.77
C GLY A 89 0.73 3.65 -3.03
N MET A 90 -0.21 3.05 -2.28
CA MET A 90 -1.17 3.78 -1.45
C MET A 90 -0.48 4.58 -0.33
N LEU A 91 0.56 4.00 0.30
CA LEU A 91 1.39 4.70 1.28
C LEU A 91 2.03 5.96 0.70
N PHE A 92 2.63 5.87 -0.48
CA PHE A 92 3.22 7.03 -1.15
C PHE A 92 2.17 8.10 -1.51
N ILE A 93 0.96 7.71 -1.89
CA ILE A 93 -0.15 8.66 -2.11
C ILE A 93 -0.49 9.40 -0.82
N LEU A 94 -0.60 8.70 0.31
CA LEU A 94 -0.87 9.33 1.62
C LEU A 94 0.28 10.24 2.07
N LEU A 95 1.54 9.85 1.83
CA LEU A 95 2.69 10.73 2.06
C LEU A 95 2.63 11.98 1.20
N GLY A 96 2.21 11.87 -0.06
CA GLY A 96 1.96 13.02 -0.92
C GLY A 96 0.93 13.99 -0.35
N LEU A 97 -0.18 13.45 0.19
CA LEU A 97 -1.19 14.26 0.89
C LEU A 97 -0.64 14.88 2.18
N ALA A 98 0.18 14.15 2.94
CA ALA A 98 0.83 14.65 4.15
C ALA A 98 1.71 15.87 3.85
N PHE A 99 2.58 15.77 2.86
CA PHE A 99 3.45 16.86 2.44
C PHE A 99 2.67 18.05 1.88
N LYS A 100 1.53 17.80 1.23
CA LYS A 100 0.71 18.87 0.63
C LYS A 100 -0.13 19.63 1.63
N PHE A 101 -0.75 18.94 2.57
CA PHE A 101 -1.82 19.52 3.37
C PHE A 101 -1.48 19.67 4.86
N ASN A 102 -0.76 18.73 5.44
CA ASN A 102 -0.54 18.67 6.88
C ASN A 102 0.59 17.71 7.21
N LEU A 103 1.78 18.24 7.42
CA LEU A 103 2.97 17.40 7.61
C LEU A 103 2.86 16.51 8.85
N ILE A 104 2.58 17.08 10.01
CA ILE A 104 2.57 16.33 11.29
C ILE A 104 1.38 15.36 11.35
N GLY A 105 0.16 15.88 11.18
CA GLY A 105 -1.04 15.06 11.18
C GLY A 105 -1.02 14.04 10.04
N GLY A 106 -0.49 14.42 8.88
CA GLY A 106 -0.34 13.54 7.74
C GLY A 106 0.60 12.36 8.02
N LEU A 107 1.76 12.59 8.60
CA LEU A 107 2.68 11.52 9.01
C LEU A 107 2.06 10.62 10.08
N LEU A 108 1.33 11.20 11.05
CA LEU A 108 0.60 10.43 12.06
C LEU A 108 -0.42 9.49 11.42
N PHE A 109 -1.33 10.01 10.59
CA PHE A 109 -2.37 9.20 9.94
C PHE A 109 -1.79 8.19 8.95
N THR A 110 -0.72 8.53 8.26
CA THR A 110 -0.01 7.60 7.38
C THR A 110 0.62 6.45 8.17
N SER A 111 1.19 6.72 9.34
CA SER A 111 1.72 5.68 10.24
C SER A 111 0.61 4.75 10.75
N ILE A 112 -0.54 5.31 11.14
CA ILE A 112 -1.71 4.53 11.55
C ILE A 112 -2.22 3.68 10.38
N PHE A 113 -2.25 4.22 9.15
CA PHE A 113 -2.59 3.45 7.95
C PHE A 113 -1.68 2.24 7.75
N VAL A 114 -0.35 2.41 7.88
CA VAL A 114 0.61 1.30 7.75
C VAL A 114 0.33 0.20 8.77
N ILE A 115 0.07 0.56 10.03
CA ILE A 115 -0.27 -0.39 11.07
C ILE A 115 -1.59 -1.09 10.75
N PHE A 116 -2.62 -0.33 10.41
CA PHE A 116 -3.94 -0.84 10.08
C PHE A 116 -3.90 -1.83 8.91
N ILE A 117 -3.32 -1.42 7.78
CA ILE A 117 -3.20 -2.26 6.59
C ILE A 117 -2.37 -3.52 6.88
N THR A 118 -1.28 -3.39 7.65
CA THR A 118 -0.45 -4.55 8.00
C THR A 118 -1.23 -5.58 8.80
N ILE A 119 -2.00 -5.15 9.79
CA ILE A 119 -2.72 -6.06 10.70
C ILE A 119 -3.95 -6.66 10.02
N PHE A 120 -4.74 -5.81 9.37
CA PHE A 120 -6.09 -6.19 8.91
C PHE A 120 -6.14 -6.65 7.44
N GLN A 121 -5.14 -6.32 6.63
CA GLN A 121 -5.08 -6.73 5.22
C GLN A 121 -3.89 -7.65 4.95
N ILE A 122 -2.66 -7.15 5.14
CA ILE A 122 -1.46 -7.87 4.69
C ILE A 122 -1.30 -9.21 5.42
N LYS A 123 -1.37 -9.23 6.75
CA LYS A 123 -1.20 -10.49 7.51
C LYS A 123 -2.21 -11.56 7.14
N PRO A 124 -3.52 -11.29 7.02
CA PRO A 124 -4.51 -12.26 6.53
C PRO A 124 -4.23 -12.72 5.09
N GLU A 125 -3.80 -11.82 4.20
CA GLU A 125 -3.43 -12.15 2.82
C GLU A 125 -2.20 -13.05 2.77
N GLU A 126 -1.14 -12.73 3.53
CA GLU A 126 0.05 -13.56 3.65
C GLU A 126 -0.27 -14.97 4.16
N ALA A 127 -1.15 -15.08 5.17
CA ALA A 127 -1.59 -16.38 5.68
C ALA A 127 -2.39 -17.20 4.64
N ALA A 128 -3.16 -16.54 3.79
CA ALA A 128 -3.87 -17.20 2.70
C ALA A 128 -2.89 -17.63 1.59
N MET A 129 -1.91 -16.79 1.23
CA MET A 129 -0.87 -17.13 0.26
C MET A 129 -0.01 -18.31 0.72
N GLU A 130 0.34 -18.37 2.00
CA GLU A 130 1.07 -19.50 2.58
C GLU A 130 0.31 -20.83 2.44
N LYS A 131 -1.01 -20.80 2.64
CA LYS A 131 -1.85 -21.99 2.47
C LYS A 131 -1.98 -22.44 1.02
N LEU A 132 -2.01 -21.47 0.07
CA LEU A 132 -2.19 -21.76 -1.35
C LEU A 132 -0.92 -22.19 -2.05
N PHE A 133 0.23 -21.61 -1.69
CA PHE A 133 1.50 -21.76 -2.43
C PHE A 133 2.61 -22.42 -1.60
N ASP A 134 2.37 -22.74 -0.33
CA ASP A 134 3.25 -23.44 0.62
C ASP A 134 4.76 -23.17 0.41
N GLN A 135 5.47 -24.09 -0.23
CA GLN A 135 6.93 -23.98 -0.40
C GLN A 135 7.34 -22.78 -1.27
N GLU A 136 6.60 -22.51 -2.32
CA GLU A 136 6.88 -21.37 -3.22
C GLU A 136 6.76 -20.03 -2.46
N TRP A 137 5.74 -19.91 -1.59
CA TRP A 137 5.59 -18.75 -0.71
C TRP A 137 6.73 -18.63 0.29
N LYS A 138 7.13 -19.74 0.94
CA LYS A 138 8.23 -19.75 1.91
C LYS A 138 9.56 -19.32 1.29
N ASP A 139 9.83 -19.70 0.06
CA ASP A 139 11.03 -19.29 -0.65
C ASP A 139 10.99 -17.82 -1.09
N TYR A 140 9.81 -17.33 -1.49
CA TYR A 140 9.61 -15.93 -1.81
C TYR A 140 9.84 -14.99 -0.61
N ILE A 141 9.29 -15.30 0.58
CA ILE A 141 9.44 -14.44 1.77
C ILE A 141 10.85 -14.38 2.34
N LYS A 142 11.72 -15.35 2.03
CA LYS A 142 13.15 -15.30 2.39
C LYS A 142 13.90 -14.18 1.67
N ASN A 143 13.48 -13.87 0.45
CA ASN A 143 14.19 -12.96 -0.45
C ASN A 143 13.55 -11.57 -0.55
N VAL A 144 12.25 -11.45 -0.26
CA VAL A 144 11.50 -10.21 -0.44
C VAL A 144 10.82 -9.81 0.87
N ARG A 145 11.01 -8.57 1.28
CA ARG A 145 10.41 -8.04 2.52
C ARG A 145 8.94 -7.67 2.31
N ARG A 146 8.22 -7.49 3.43
CA ARG A 146 6.80 -7.15 3.42
C ARG A 146 6.54 -5.79 2.76
N TRP A 147 7.32 -4.77 3.13
CA TRP A 147 7.18 -3.42 2.60
C TRP A 147 8.30 -3.08 1.60
N ILE A 148 9.53 -3.01 2.05
CA ILE A 148 10.74 -2.77 1.26
C ILE A 148 11.91 -3.52 1.87
#